data_a225d42e84226c5e642f92b31b0bf362
#
_entry.id   a225d42e84226c5e642f92b31b0bf362
#
_cell.length_a   1.000
_cell.length_b   1.000
_cell.length_c   1.000
_cell.angle_alpha   90.00
_cell.angle_beta   90.00
_cell.angle_gamma   90.00
#
_symmetry.space_group_name_H-M   'P 1'
#
loop_
_entity.id
_entity.type
_entity.pdbx_description
1 polymer ?
#
loop_
_entity_poly.entity_id
_entity_poly.type
_entity_poly.pdbx_seq_one_letter_code
_entity_poly.pdbx_strand_id
1 'polypeptide(L)'
;MQRRDLLLATATLAAARVEAQTPRGRKVLRLPLVTPETSFDPVKTNSDLNTGTILAHLFEAPLAYDYLARPARLLRSTAAALPEVSADGKVFTVRLAPGIFFADDPAFKGRRRELTAADYVYSIKRFFDPKYNSSDLYLYETLKLPGLAALRERALQTRQAFAYDSEVEGLRAPDRYTLRITLGVANPRFIYLLADPVYFGAVAREVVERYGDEIGAHPVGTGAFVLKSWRRGSRIVLERSPSYRGMRYEGTPADEPVAREIAALLAGKTLPLIDEIVLDVVEEDQPRWLSFLNGDYAWLAVPGPFASIAAPHGELAPFLRRKGVRLQTSLRPDMGMSFFFMEHPLVGGYTPDKVALRRAIGLAFDGNAYIRRVLGGLAIPAQSTIAPFTSGYDPAYKSEMSDFDPARAKALLDLYGYVDRDGDGWREQPDGQPLVLKLATQSDQRSRTNNELWKRSMDAVGLKIEFEVATWPELLKRSRAGTLMMWGYAWSAASPDGGFFLAIAYGPNASEANDPRFALPAFDRLYERQLALPDGPEREAVMRQAKDTLVAQMPFKVHGHRIALDLVQPGTKHYWRHPFMRDIWRFVDVAAS
;
A
#
# COMPACT_ATOMS: atom_id res chain seq x y z
N MET A 1 -69.32 -62.96 -38.68
CA MET A 1 -67.86 -62.84 -38.95
C MET A 1 -67.45 -61.43 -38.69
N GLN A 2 -66.70 -61.28 -37.57
CA GLN A 2 -66.35 -60.05 -36.96
C GLN A 2 -65.06 -59.45 -37.51
N ARG A 3 -65.04 -58.19 -37.84
CA ARG A 3 -63.82 -57.40 -38.06
C ARG A 3 -63.68 -56.42 -36.91
N ARG A 4 -62.57 -56.54 -36.17
CA ARG A 4 -62.15 -55.60 -35.11
C ARG A 4 -61.34 -54.44 -35.71
N ASP A 5 -61.81 -53.27 -35.49
CA ASP A 5 -61.06 -52.04 -35.80
C ASP A 5 -60.03 -51.76 -34.70
N LEU A 6 -58.80 -51.61 -35.15
CA LEU A 6 -57.65 -51.22 -34.29
C LEU A 6 -57.48 -49.72 -34.42
N LEU A 7 -57.76 -48.97 -33.38
CA LEU A 7 -57.44 -47.54 -33.26
C LEU A 7 -55.97 -47.40 -32.85
N LEU A 8 -55.14 -46.87 -33.77
CA LEU A 8 -53.78 -46.43 -33.49
C LEU A 8 -53.80 -45.03 -32.87
N ALA A 9 -53.48 -44.92 -31.58
CA ALA A 9 -53.18 -43.67 -30.91
C ALA A 9 -51.71 -43.31 -31.11
N THR A 10 -51.40 -42.31 -31.93
CA THR A 10 -50.07 -41.72 -32.09
C THR A 10 -49.77 -40.78 -30.90
N ALA A 11 -48.95 -41.27 -29.95
CA ALA A 11 -48.39 -40.44 -28.90
C ALA A 11 -47.15 -39.72 -29.45
N THR A 12 -47.26 -38.39 -29.62
CA THR A 12 -46.13 -37.52 -29.99
C THR A 12 -45.32 -37.25 -28.71
N LEU A 13 -44.18 -37.94 -28.52
CA LEU A 13 -43.18 -37.59 -27.50
C LEU A 13 -42.48 -36.32 -27.94
N ALA A 14 -42.76 -35.20 -27.29
CA ALA A 14 -41.95 -34.00 -27.33
C ALA A 14 -40.65 -34.28 -26.53
N ALA A 15 -39.58 -34.63 -27.19
CA ALA A 15 -38.25 -34.71 -26.60
C ALA A 15 -37.77 -33.29 -26.29
N ALA A 16 -37.91 -32.89 -25.02
CA ALA A 16 -37.22 -31.72 -24.52
C ALA A 16 -35.70 -31.99 -24.59
N ARG A 17 -35.03 -31.37 -25.55
CA ARG A 17 -33.56 -31.29 -25.58
C ARG A 17 -33.15 -30.47 -24.33
N VAL A 18 -32.77 -31.18 -23.28
CA VAL A 18 -31.93 -30.61 -22.24
C VAL A 18 -30.57 -30.43 -22.91
N GLU A 19 -30.26 -29.20 -23.34
CA GLU A 19 -28.88 -28.83 -23.67
C GLU A 19 -28.05 -29.05 -22.40
N ALA A 20 -27.31 -30.15 -22.38
CA ALA A 20 -26.26 -30.36 -21.40
C ALA A 20 -25.25 -29.22 -21.60
N GLN A 21 -25.29 -28.23 -20.74
CA GLN A 21 -24.23 -27.22 -20.66
C GLN A 21 -22.93 -27.99 -20.44
N THR A 22 -22.07 -28.01 -21.43
CA THR A 22 -20.68 -28.47 -21.30
C THR A 22 -20.11 -27.79 -20.07
N PRO A 23 -19.48 -28.49 -19.10
CA PRO A 23 -18.90 -27.85 -17.93
C PRO A 23 -17.95 -26.76 -18.43
N ARG A 24 -18.26 -25.52 -18.17
CA ARG A 24 -17.34 -24.41 -18.44
C ARG A 24 -16.07 -24.71 -17.66
N GLY A 25 -14.92 -24.82 -18.34
CA GLY A 25 -13.63 -24.97 -17.68
C GLY A 25 -13.48 -23.91 -16.59
N ARG A 26 -12.82 -24.26 -15.51
CA ARG A 26 -12.63 -23.38 -14.33
C ARG A 26 -11.65 -22.26 -14.64
N LYS A 27 -11.98 -21.03 -14.30
CA LYS A 27 -11.11 -19.87 -14.47
C LYS A 27 -10.23 -19.69 -13.22
N VAL A 28 -8.95 -20.05 -13.34
CA VAL A 28 -7.99 -20.03 -12.23
C VAL A 28 -6.94 -18.94 -12.47
N LEU A 29 -6.94 -17.93 -11.64
CA LEU A 29 -5.90 -16.89 -11.61
C LEU A 29 -4.71 -17.37 -10.78
N ARG A 30 -3.52 -17.48 -11.39
CA ARG A 30 -2.28 -17.87 -10.70
C ARG A 30 -1.32 -16.71 -10.62
N LEU A 31 -0.80 -16.44 -9.42
CA LEU A 31 0.11 -15.32 -9.15
C LEU A 31 1.22 -15.72 -8.17
N PRO A 32 2.44 -15.16 -8.31
CA PRO A 32 3.48 -15.30 -7.30
C PRO A 32 3.31 -14.26 -6.19
N LEU A 33 3.63 -14.64 -4.97
CA LEU A 33 3.89 -13.74 -3.83
C LEU A 33 5.39 -13.64 -3.60
N VAL A 34 5.87 -12.41 -3.36
CA VAL A 34 7.30 -12.12 -3.19
C VAL A 34 7.77 -12.37 -1.76
N THR A 35 6.87 -12.23 -0.80
CA THR A 35 7.12 -12.49 0.62
C THR A 35 5.99 -13.35 1.19
N PRO A 36 6.29 -14.20 2.19
CA PRO A 36 5.25 -14.95 2.89
C PRO A 36 4.22 -14.01 3.55
N GLU A 37 3.02 -14.52 3.66
CA GLU A 37 1.93 -13.89 4.41
C GLU A 37 2.14 -13.99 5.93
N THR A 38 1.51 -13.09 6.69
CA THR A 38 1.61 -13.08 8.16
C THR A 38 0.40 -13.74 8.83
N SER A 39 -0.79 -13.18 8.65
CA SER A 39 -2.04 -13.64 9.24
C SER A 39 -3.22 -13.09 8.47
N PHE A 40 -4.31 -13.86 8.34
CA PHE A 40 -5.54 -13.35 7.72
C PHE A 40 -6.52 -12.75 8.74
N ASP A 41 -6.04 -12.39 9.92
CA ASP A 41 -6.75 -11.53 10.86
C ASP A 41 -6.37 -10.06 10.61
N PRO A 42 -7.31 -9.17 10.27
CA PRO A 42 -7.01 -7.76 9.97
C PRO A 42 -6.18 -7.03 11.04
N VAL A 43 -6.37 -7.34 12.32
CA VAL A 43 -5.61 -6.69 13.41
C VAL A 43 -4.17 -7.18 13.56
N LYS A 44 -3.76 -8.23 12.81
CA LYS A 44 -2.42 -8.86 12.87
C LYS A 44 -1.67 -8.85 11.54
N THR A 45 -1.99 -7.93 10.64
CA THR A 45 -1.35 -7.85 9.31
C THR A 45 0.07 -7.34 9.35
N ASN A 46 0.43 -6.59 10.40
CA ASN A 46 1.74 -5.94 10.55
C ASN A 46 2.12 -5.06 9.33
N SER A 47 1.14 -4.36 8.76
CA SER A 47 1.30 -3.51 7.56
C SER A 47 1.88 -4.23 6.33
N ASP A 48 1.79 -5.57 6.27
CA ASP A 48 2.27 -6.34 5.11
C ASP A 48 1.37 -6.16 3.89
N LEU A 49 1.97 -5.68 2.80
CA LEU A 49 1.24 -5.39 1.55
C LEU A 49 0.65 -6.65 0.89
N ASN A 50 1.34 -7.78 0.95
CA ASN A 50 0.87 -9.02 0.35
C ASN A 50 -0.33 -9.58 1.12
N THR A 51 -0.21 -9.67 2.44
CA THR A 51 -1.32 -10.05 3.33
C THR A 51 -2.50 -9.10 3.17
N GLY A 52 -2.27 -7.78 3.16
CA GLY A 52 -3.31 -6.78 2.95
C GLY A 52 -4.02 -6.90 1.60
N THR A 53 -3.30 -7.28 0.54
CA THR A 53 -3.90 -7.55 -0.77
C THR A 53 -4.82 -8.77 -0.73
N ILE A 54 -4.42 -9.85 -0.03
CA ILE A 54 -5.26 -11.04 0.13
C ILE A 54 -6.52 -10.70 0.95
N LEU A 55 -6.36 -9.99 2.06
CA LEU A 55 -7.47 -9.57 2.92
C LEU A 55 -8.50 -8.73 2.16
N ALA A 56 -8.05 -7.86 1.25
CA ALA A 56 -8.94 -7.05 0.43
C ALA A 56 -9.85 -7.85 -0.53
N HIS A 57 -9.56 -9.14 -0.73
CA HIS A 57 -10.43 -10.05 -1.50
C HIS A 57 -11.36 -10.88 -0.61
N LEU A 58 -11.05 -11.00 0.68
CA LEU A 58 -11.81 -11.73 1.69
C LEU A 58 -12.79 -10.82 2.45
N PHE A 59 -12.41 -9.56 2.67
CA PHE A 59 -13.19 -8.57 3.40
C PHE A 59 -13.54 -7.37 2.49
N GLU A 60 -14.60 -6.66 2.85
CA GLU A 60 -14.97 -5.41 2.17
C GLU A 60 -15.05 -4.27 3.18
N ALA A 61 -14.56 -3.10 2.74
CA ALA A 61 -14.74 -1.85 3.45
C ALA A 61 -16.06 -1.15 3.02
N PRO A 62 -16.51 -0.11 3.73
CA PRO A 62 -17.68 0.68 3.34
C PRO A 62 -17.61 1.25 1.92
N LEU A 63 -16.40 1.69 1.52
CA LEU A 63 -16.13 2.24 0.20
C LEU A 63 -15.10 1.37 -0.54
N ALA A 64 -14.94 1.63 -1.83
CA ALA A 64 -13.88 1.05 -2.66
C ALA A 64 -13.39 2.11 -3.66
N TYR A 65 -12.18 1.93 -4.19
CA TYR A 65 -11.72 2.74 -5.32
C TYR A 65 -12.43 2.33 -6.61
N ASP A 66 -12.70 3.31 -7.47
CA ASP A 66 -13.08 3.04 -8.86
C ASP A 66 -11.87 2.49 -9.62
N TYR A 67 -11.97 1.25 -10.09
CA TYR A 67 -10.88 0.52 -10.73
C TYR A 67 -10.23 1.28 -11.88
N LEU A 68 -11.03 1.95 -12.70
CA LEU A 68 -10.57 2.58 -13.94
C LEU A 68 -10.45 4.10 -13.87
N ALA A 69 -10.81 4.72 -12.74
CA ALA A 69 -10.72 6.19 -12.62
C ALA A 69 -9.27 6.66 -12.38
N ARG A 70 -8.87 7.67 -13.12
CA ARG A 70 -7.65 8.46 -12.92
C ARG A 70 -7.99 9.94 -13.09
N PRO A 71 -7.82 10.79 -12.09
CA PRO A 71 -7.38 10.51 -10.72
C PRO A 71 -8.30 9.54 -9.97
N ALA A 72 -7.80 8.94 -8.88
CA ALA A 72 -8.53 7.96 -8.09
C ALA A 72 -9.83 8.55 -7.53
N ARG A 73 -10.92 7.79 -7.61
CA ARG A 73 -12.25 8.13 -7.08
C ARG A 73 -12.75 7.03 -6.17
N LEU A 74 -13.60 7.39 -5.23
CA LEU A 74 -14.28 6.44 -4.36
C LEU A 74 -15.69 6.13 -4.87
N LEU A 75 -16.05 4.86 -4.76
CA LEU A 75 -17.38 4.31 -4.98
C LEU A 75 -17.89 3.67 -3.69
N ARG A 76 -19.20 3.48 -3.61
CA ARG A 76 -19.81 2.65 -2.58
C ARG A 76 -19.36 1.19 -2.73
N SER A 77 -19.20 0.49 -1.60
CA SER A 77 -18.96 -0.96 -1.55
C SER A 77 -20.02 -1.63 -0.65
N THR A 78 -19.81 -1.69 0.67
CA THR A 78 -20.85 -2.12 1.59
C THR A 78 -21.74 -0.96 2.04
N ALA A 79 -21.32 0.29 1.85
CA ALA A 79 -22.19 1.46 2.04
C ALA A 79 -23.22 1.60 0.91
N ALA A 80 -24.41 2.12 1.23
CA ALA A 80 -25.45 2.43 0.27
C ALA A 80 -25.15 3.69 -0.57
N ALA A 81 -24.39 4.62 0.02
CA ALA A 81 -23.92 5.86 -0.61
C ALA A 81 -22.57 6.29 -0.01
N LEU A 82 -21.97 7.35 -0.54
CA LEU A 82 -20.84 8.01 0.11
C LEU A 82 -21.26 8.55 1.48
N PRO A 83 -20.36 8.59 2.48
CA PRO A 83 -20.68 9.09 3.82
C PRO A 83 -21.15 10.53 3.83
N GLU A 84 -22.11 10.84 4.70
CA GLU A 84 -22.42 12.20 5.09
C GLU A 84 -21.34 12.70 6.04
N VAL A 85 -20.75 13.87 5.77
CA VAL A 85 -19.68 14.46 6.56
C VAL A 85 -20.18 15.76 7.17
N SER A 86 -19.96 15.94 8.48
CA SER A 86 -20.32 17.20 9.15
C SER A 86 -19.49 18.38 8.64
N ALA A 87 -20.01 19.59 8.77
CA ALA A 87 -19.35 20.81 8.27
C ALA A 87 -17.96 21.05 8.88
N ASP A 88 -17.72 20.57 10.10
CA ASP A 88 -16.42 20.64 10.78
C ASP A 88 -15.44 19.51 10.38
N GLY A 89 -15.86 18.61 9.47
CA GLY A 89 -15.04 17.48 8.99
C GLY A 89 -14.73 16.42 10.04
N LYS A 90 -15.50 16.35 11.14
CA LYS A 90 -15.24 15.42 12.24
C LYS A 90 -16.20 14.25 12.33
N VAL A 91 -17.44 14.38 11.87
CA VAL A 91 -18.44 13.32 11.98
C VAL A 91 -18.71 12.73 10.62
N PHE A 92 -18.51 11.42 10.50
CA PHE A 92 -18.82 10.64 9.30
C PHE A 92 -19.97 9.69 9.59
N THR A 93 -21.06 9.82 8.83
CA THR A 93 -22.21 8.93 8.91
C THR A 93 -22.25 8.04 7.68
N VAL A 94 -22.00 6.74 7.88
CA VAL A 94 -21.99 5.72 6.84
C VAL A 94 -23.29 4.92 6.95
N ARG A 95 -24.08 4.89 5.89
CA ARG A 95 -25.29 4.05 5.79
C ARG A 95 -24.94 2.79 5.02
N LEU A 96 -25.08 1.63 5.63
CA LEU A 96 -24.81 0.34 5.01
C LEU A 96 -25.97 -0.07 4.10
N ALA A 97 -25.65 -0.75 3.00
CA ALA A 97 -26.65 -1.42 2.18
C ALA A 97 -27.15 -2.69 2.88
N PRO A 98 -28.46 -2.92 3.00
CA PRO A 98 -28.99 -4.17 3.53
C PRO A 98 -28.73 -5.33 2.56
N GLY A 99 -28.83 -6.58 3.06
CA GLY A 99 -28.72 -7.79 2.25
C GLY A 99 -27.28 -8.21 1.91
N ILE A 100 -26.28 -7.68 2.60
CA ILE A 100 -24.87 -8.11 2.51
C ILE A 100 -24.63 -9.16 3.58
N PHE A 101 -24.08 -10.32 3.19
CA PHE A 101 -23.90 -11.44 4.11
C PHE A 101 -22.42 -11.84 4.19
N PHE A 102 -22.00 -12.25 5.38
CA PHE A 102 -20.74 -12.94 5.57
C PHE A 102 -20.75 -14.29 4.84
N ALA A 103 -19.58 -14.78 4.49
CA ALA A 103 -19.41 -16.17 4.06
C ALA A 103 -19.92 -17.12 5.14
N ASP A 104 -20.44 -18.28 4.71
CA ASP A 104 -20.95 -19.27 5.66
C ASP A 104 -19.84 -19.82 6.55
N ASP A 105 -20.15 -19.95 7.85
CA ASP A 105 -19.23 -20.48 8.84
C ASP A 105 -20.00 -21.24 9.95
N PRO A 106 -19.42 -22.30 10.52
CA PRO A 106 -20.01 -23.02 11.66
C PRO A 106 -20.34 -22.14 12.89
N ALA A 107 -19.70 -20.98 13.05
CA ALA A 107 -20.01 -20.02 14.11
C ALA A 107 -21.46 -19.51 14.00
N PHE A 108 -22.01 -19.46 12.80
CA PHE A 108 -23.38 -18.97 12.54
C PHE A 108 -24.46 -20.05 12.70
N LYS A 109 -24.10 -21.29 13.04
CA LYS A 109 -25.05 -22.39 13.33
C LYS A 109 -26.05 -22.61 12.18
N GLY A 110 -25.58 -22.55 10.93
CA GLY A 110 -26.40 -22.75 9.72
C GLY A 110 -27.32 -21.57 9.34
N ARG A 111 -27.17 -20.41 10.00
CA ARG A 111 -27.94 -19.19 9.65
C ARG A 111 -27.12 -18.25 8.79
N ARG A 112 -27.70 -17.69 7.77
CA ARG A 112 -27.06 -16.60 7.02
C ARG A 112 -26.85 -15.39 7.94
N ARG A 113 -25.62 -14.91 8.04
CA ARG A 113 -25.24 -13.79 8.92
C ARG A 113 -25.07 -12.51 8.13
N GLU A 114 -26.02 -11.61 8.27
CA GLU A 114 -26.01 -10.32 7.59
C GLU A 114 -25.06 -9.33 8.26
N LEU A 115 -24.32 -8.57 7.44
CA LEU A 115 -23.46 -7.47 7.88
C LEU A 115 -24.28 -6.33 8.48
N THR A 116 -23.82 -5.83 9.63
CA THR A 116 -24.45 -4.72 10.35
C THR A 116 -23.42 -3.66 10.76
N ALA A 117 -23.87 -2.48 11.14
CA ALA A 117 -23.00 -1.42 11.64
C ALA A 117 -22.24 -1.82 12.92
N ALA A 118 -22.84 -2.68 13.75
CA ALA A 118 -22.20 -3.21 14.96
C ALA A 118 -20.96 -4.06 14.63
N ASP A 119 -20.90 -4.70 13.47
CA ASP A 119 -19.73 -5.48 13.06
C ASP A 119 -18.52 -4.59 12.76
N TYR A 120 -18.74 -3.42 12.16
CA TYR A 120 -17.69 -2.41 11.98
C TYR A 120 -17.22 -1.83 13.32
N VAL A 121 -18.17 -1.53 14.22
CA VAL A 121 -17.84 -1.06 15.58
C VAL A 121 -16.96 -2.07 16.30
N TYR A 122 -17.34 -3.35 16.26
CA TYR A 122 -16.57 -4.44 16.86
C TYR A 122 -15.18 -4.56 16.22
N SER A 123 -15.10 -4.57 14.89
CA SER A 123 -13.84 -4.72 14.15
C SER A 123 -12.83 -3.61 14.46
N ILE A 124 -13.28 -2.35 14.49
CA ILE A 124 -12.42 -1.21 14.82
C ILE A 124 -11.96 -1.27 16.28
N LYS A 125 -12.84 -1.63 17.20
CA LYS A 125 -12.50 -1.81 18.63
C LYS A 125 -11.41 -2.84 18.85
N ARG A 126 -11.30 -3.87 18.00
CA ARG A 126 -10.26 -4.90 18.10
C ARG A 126 -8.84 -4.32 17.95
N PHE A 127 -8.65 -3.25 17.16
CA PHE A 127 -7.34 -2.59 17.06
C PHE A 127 -6.92 -1.94 18.38
N PHE A 128 -7.88 -1.51 19.20
CA PHE A 128 -7.62 -0.92 20.52
C PHE A 128 -7.46 -1.96 21.63
N ASP A 129 -7.83 -3.23 21.42
CA ASP A 129 -7.67 -4.28 22.42
C ASP A 129 -6.18 -4.62 22.60
N PRO A 130 -5.61 -4.42 23.83
CA PRO A 130 -4.21 -4.73 24.12
C PRO A 130 -3.81 -6.16 23.81
N LYS A 131 -4.75 -7.11 23.86
CA LYS A 131 -4.52 -8.52 23.55
C LYS A 131 -3.87 -8.73 22.18
N TYR A 132 -4.27 -7.94 21.18
CA TYR A 132 -3.77 -8.12 19.81
C TYR A 132 -2.44 -7.44 19.56
N ASN A 133 -2.08 -6.41 20.34
CA ASN A 133 -0.87 -5.60 20.14
C ASN A 133 -0.66 -5.21 18.68
N SER A 134 -1.73 -4.67 18.05
CA SER A 134 -1.74 -4.36 16.64
C SER A 134 -0.73 -3.26 16.31
N SER A 135 0.15 -3.53 15.35
CA SER A 135 1.09 -2.53 14.82
C SER A 135 0.40 -1.41 14.04
N ASP A 136 -0.86 -1.62 13.65
CA ASP A 136 -1.65 -0.68 12.85
C ASP A 136 -2.53 0.24 13.72
N LEU A 137 -2.46 0.09 15.05
CA LEU A 137 -3.21 0.92 16.00
C LEU A 137 -2.95 2.42 15.81
N TYR A 138 -1.71 2.81 15.48
CA TYR A 138 -1.32 4.22 15.31
C TYR A 138 -2.21 4.96 14.30
N LEU A 139 -2.72 4.28 13.27
CA LEU A 139 -3.62 4.87 12.28
C LEU A 139 -4.93 5.38 12.92
N TYR A 140 -5.42 4.66 13.91
CA TYR A 140 -6.63 5.05 14.65
C TYR A 140 -6.33 6.05 15.76
N GLU A 141 -5.16 5.97 16.39
CA GLU A 141 -4.73 6.92 17.43
C GLU A 141 -4.56 8.33 16.87
N THR A 142 -4.08 8.47 15.63
CA THR A 142 -4.02 9.77 14.92
C THR A 142 -5.39 10.41 14.71
N LEU A 143 -6.46 9.61 14.63
CA LEU A 143 -7.85 10.08 14.47
C LEU A 143 -8.44 10.57 15.80
N LYS A 144 -7.83 10.22 16.93
CA LYS A 144 -8.26 10.58 18.30
C LYS A 144 -9.75 10.31 18.53
N LEU A 145 -10.21 9.09 18.19
CA LEU A 145 -11.61 8.68 18.34
C LEU A 145 -12.03 8.77 19.81
N PRO A 146 -13.00 9.66 20.20
CA PRO A 146 -13.34 9.89 21.59
C PRO A 146 -13.80 8.62 22.31
N GLY A 147 -13.18 8.33 23.47
CA GLY A 147 -13.49 7.21 24.34
C GLY A 147 -12.71 5.92 24.05
N LEU A 148 -12.14 5.70 22.86
CA LEU A 148 -11.44 4.45 22.54
C LEU A 148 -10.09 4.31 23.25
N ALA A 149 -9.29 5.38 23.28
CA ALA A 149 -8.03 5.39 24.02
C ALA A 149 -8.25 5.10 25.51
N ALA A 150 -9.27 5.67 26.12
CA ALA A 150 -9.62 5.43 27.53
C ALA A 150 -10.02 3.98 27.81
N LEU A 151 -10.75 3.32 26.87
CA LEU A 151 -11.06 1.89 26.98
C LEU A 151 -9.80 1.03 26.97
N ARG A 152 -8.86 1.33 26.06
CA ARG A 152 -7.56 0.64 25.98
C ARG A 152 -6.75 0.82 27.24
N GLU A 153 -6.62 2.06 27.71
CA GLU A 153 -5.87 2.39 28.91
C GLU A 153 -6.44 1.67 30.13
N ARG A 154 -7.77 1.66 30.29
CA ARG A 154 -8.45 0.92 31.36
C ARG A 154 -8.12 -0.57 31.32
N ALA A 155 -8.16 -1.20 30.13
CA ALA A 155 -7.82 -2.62 30.00
C ALA A 155 -6.37 -2.91 30.38
N LEU A 156 -5.42 -2.02 30.02
CA LEU A 156 -4.00 -2.12 30.39
C LEU A 156 -3.80 -1.97 31.90
N GLN A 157 -4.44 -0.99 32.54
CA GLN A 157 -4.30 -0.71 33.96
C GLN A 157 -4.93 -1.80 34.84
N THR A 158 -6.14 -2.26 34.47
CA THR A 158 -6.88 -3.25 35.26
C THR A 158 -6.51 -4.69 34.91
N ARG A 159 -5.84 -4.94 33.79
CA ARG A 159 -5.56 -6.28 33.23
C ARG A 159 -6.82 -7.12 33.00
N GLN A 160 -7.97 -6.48 32.87
CA GLN A 160 -9.24 -7.11 32.53
C GLN A 160 -9.42 -7.20 31.02
N ALA A 161 -10.37 -8.04 30.58
CA ALA A 161 -10.75 -8.13 29.17
C ALA A 161 -11.22 -6.77 28.64
N PHE A 162 -10.89 -6.48 27.38
CA PHE A 162 -11.31 -5.25 26.72
C PHE A 162 -12.83 -5.17 26.62
N ALA A 163 -13.40 -4.01 27.00
CA ALA A 163 -14.84 -3.83 27.15
C ALA A 163 -15.51 -3.51 25.79
N TYR A 164 -15.68 -4.53 24.94
CA TYR A 164 -16.27 -4.39 23.61
C TYR A 164 -17.68 -3.78 23.59
N ASP A 165 -18.48 -4.07 24.64
CA ASP A 165 -19.88 -3.64 24.71
C ASP A 165 -20.05 -2.23 25.29
N SER A 166 -18.96 -1.60 25.76
CA SER A 166 -19.01 -0.21 26.23
C SER A 166 -19.27 0.74 25.08
N GLU A 167 -20.27 1.60 25.21
CA GLU A 167 -20.51 2.67 24.24
C GLU A 167 -19.41 3.74 24.34
N VAL A 168 -18.99 4.25 23.18
CA VAL A 168 -18.03 5.35 23.06
C VAL A 168 -18.56 6.38 22.06
N GLU A 169 -18.25 7.65 22.30
CA GLU A 169 -18.71 8.72 21.41
C GLU A 169 -18.08 8.62 20.02
N GLY A 170 -16.80 8.23 19.97
CA GLY A 170 -16.02 8.15 18.73
C GLY A 170 -16.51 7.11 17.75
N LEU A 171 -17.31 6.11 18.19
CA LEU A 171 -17.69 4.98 17.34
C LEU A 171 -19.02 4.37 17.78
N ARG A 172 -20.07 4.59 17.00
CA ARG A 172 -21.47 4.17 17.32
C ARG A 172 -22.16 3.48 16.16
N ALA A 173 -23.06 2.57 16.50
CA ALA A 173 -24.04 2.00 15.60
C ALA A 173 -25.45 2.41 16.12
N PRO A 174 -25.97 3.60 15.76
CA PRO A 174 -27.26 4.09 16.25
C PRO A 174 -28.42 3.17 15.87
N ASP A 175 -28.33 2.51 14.74
CA ASP A 175 -29.25 1.48 14.27
C ASP A 175 -28.48 0.37 13.52
N ARG A 176 -29.22 -0.62 13.00
CA ARG A 176 -28.67 -1.80 12.36
C ARG A 176 -27.72 -1.49 11.19
N TYR A 177 -27.99 -0.42 10.44
CA TYR A 177 -27.29 -0.09 9.20
C TYR A 177 -26.58 1.25 9.21
N THR A 178 -26.61 1.98 10.31
CA THR A 178 -25.93 3.27 10.43
C THR A 178 -24.69 3.16 11.31
N LEU A 179 -23.52 3.39 10.72
CA LEU A 179 -22.25 3.53 11.40
C LEU A 179 -21.90 5.01 11.51
N ARG A 180 -21.72 5.51 12.73
CA ARG A 180 -21.30 6.89 13.00
C ARG A 180 -19.91 6.90 13.61
N ILE A 181 -19.00 7.62 12.98
CA ILE A 181 -17.61 7.77 13.41
C ILE A 181 -17.37 9.24 13.69
N THR A 182 -16.94 9.55 14.93
CA THR A 182 -16.60 10.91 15.36
C THR A 182 -15.10 10.99 15.58
N LEU A 183 -14.42 11.89 14.86
CA LEU A 183 -13.00 12.13 14.99
C LEU A 183 -12.74 13.21 16.05
N GLY A 184 -11.67 13.08 16.83
CA GLY A 184 -11.23 14.13 17.77
C GLY A 184 -10.59 15.32 17.06
N VAL A 185 -10.06 15.11 15.85
CA VAL A 185 -9.47 16.14 14.99
C VAL A 185 -10.13 16.09 13.61
N ALA A 186 -10.32 17.27 13.00
CA ALA A 186 -10.85 17.32 11.64
C ALA A 186 -9.90 16.62 10.66
N ASN A 187 -10.42 15.69 9.87
CA ASN A 187 -9.65 15.01 8.83
C ASN A 187 -10.53 14.68 7.62
N PRO A 188 -10.66 15.59 6.64
CA PRO A 188 -11.45 15.36 5.44
C PRO A 188 -11.02 14.12 4.64
N ARG A 189 -9.73 13.69 4.75
CA ARG A 189 -9.19 12.50 4.06
C ARG A 189 -9.46 11.18 4.76
N PHE A 190 -10.05 11.20 5.94
CA PHE A 190 -10.51 9.98 6.60
C PHE A 190 -11.39 9.11 5.70
N ILE A 191 -12.12 9.72 4.76
CA ILE A 191 -12.94 8.99 3.77
C ILE A 191 -12.14 7.96 2.97
N TYR A 192 -10.85 8.18 2.71
CA TYR A 192 -10.00 7.21 2.00
C TYR A 192 -9.69 5.97 2.84
N LEU A 193 -9.63 6.12 4.16
CA LEU A 193 -9.43 4.99 5.06
C LEU A 193 -10.65 4.06 5.07
N LEU A 194 -11.87 4.61 4.88
CA LEU A 194 -13.10 3.85 4.70
C LEU A 194 -13.13 2.99 3.42
N ALA A 195 -12.13 3.12 2.56
CA ALA A 195 -11.97 2.32 1.33
C ALA A 195 -10.87 1.25 1.44
N ASP A 196 -10.23 1.09 2.60
CA ASP A 196 -9.22 0.05 2.80
C ASP A 196 -9.80 -1.12 3.61
N PRO A 197 -9.98 -2.31 3.00
CA PRO A 197 -10.53 -3.48 3.68
C PRO A 197 -9.67 -4.02 4.81
N VAL A 198 -8.37 -3.70 4.86
CA VAL A 198 -7.48 -4.10 5.97
C VAL A 198 -7.89 -3.40 7.26
N TYR A 199 -8.23 -2.12 7.17
CA TYR A 199 -8.57 -1.30 8.35
C TYR A 199 -10.07 -1.23 8.59
N PHE A 200 -10.88 -1.26 7.54
CA PHE A 200 -12.34 -1.15 7.60
C PHE A 200 -13.06 -2.38 7.04
N GLY A 201 -12.40 -3.54 6.98
CA GLY A 201 -13.06 -4.83 6.75
C GLY A 201 -13.77 -5.30 8.01
N ALA A 202 -15.07 -5.59 7.91
CA ALA A 202 -15.84 -6.08 9.04
C ALA A 202 -15.58 -7.56 9.30
N VAL A 203 -15.38 -7.93 10.58
CA VAL A 203 -15.34 -9.31 11.07
C VAL A 203 -16.55 -9.57 11.96
N ALA A 204 -17.13 -10.76 11.88
CA ALA A 204 -18.23 -11.15 12.76
C ALA A 204 -17.69 -11.58 14.13
N ARG A 205 -18.26 -11.01 15.21
CA ARG A 205 -17.85 -11.30 16.59
C ARG A 205 -17.92 -12.79 16.90
N GLU A 206 -18.94 -13.47 16.45
CA GLU A 206 -19.18 -14.90 16.68
C GLU A 206 -18.04 -15.78 16.11
N VAL A 207 -17.46 -15.35 14.99
CA VAL A 207 -16.32 -16.05 14.36
C VAL A 207 -15.05 -15.83 15.19
N VAL A 208 -14.78 -14.59 15.62
CA VAL A 208 -13.63 -14.27 16.46
C VAL A 208 -13.70 -15.01 17.80
N GLU A 209 -14.87 -15.04 18.44
CA GLU A 209 -15.09 -15.75 19.71
C GLU A 209 -14.96 -17.27 19.56
N ARG A 210 -15.38 -17.83 18.42
CA ARG A 210 -15.27 -19.26 18.16
C ARG A 210 -13.83 -19.73 17.99
N TYR A 211 -13.04 -18.99 17.17
CA TYR A 211 -11.71 -19.42 16.77
C TYR A 211 -10.58 -18.82 17.62
N GLY A 212 -10.86 -17.76 18.37
CA GLY A 212 -9.88 -17.16 19.29
C GLY A 212 -8.57 -16.80 18.57
N ASP A 213 -7.47 -17.36 19.02
CA ASP A 213 -6.14 -17.08 18.45
C ASP A 213 -5.93 -17.70 17.06
N GLU A 214 -6.76 -18.69 16.67
CA GLU A 214 -6.73 -19.32 15.34
C GLU A 214 -7.54 -18.55 14.28
N ILE A 215 -8.13 -17.40 14.63
CA ILE A 215 -8.96 -16.59 13.72
C ILE A 215 -8.24 -16.24 12.41
N GLY A 216 -6.89 -16.10 12.44
CA GLY A 216 -6.08 -15.84 11.26
C GLY A 216 -6.11 -16.96 10.20
N ALA A 217 -6.55 -18.17 10.57
CA ALA A 217 -6.76 -19.27 9.63
C ALA A 217 -8.24 -19.43 9.20
N HIS A 218 -9.14 -18.62 9.77
CA HIS A 218 -10.59 -18.64 9.52
C HIS A 218 -11.11 -17.24 9.16
N PRO A 219 -10.60 -16.61 8.06
CA PRO A 219 -11.01 -15.28 7.65
C PRO A 219 -12.42 -15.34 7.02
N VAL A 220 -13.43 -15.01 7.78
CA VAL A 220 -14.83 -14.98 7.35
C VAL A 220 -15.25 -13.53 7.12
N GLY A 221 -15.33 -13.12 5.86
CA GLY A 221 -15.69 -11.78 5.45
C GLY A 221 -16.90 -11.76 4.50
N THR A 222 -17.16 -10.58 3.92
CA THR A 222 -18.22 -10.35 2.91
C THR A 222 -17.65 -10.27 1.49
N GLY A 223 -16.36 -10.51 1.33
CA GLY A 223 -15.63 -10.33 0.08
C GLY A 223 -15.99 -11.30 -1.04
N ALA A 224 -15.46 -11.03 -2.24
CA ALA A 224 -15.75 -11.81 -3.43
C ALA A 224 -15.17 -13.25 -3.39
N PHE A 225 -14.25 -13.50 -2.49
CA PHE A 225 -13.58 -14.79 -2.33
C PHE A 225 -13.58 -15.24 -0.87
N VAL A 226 -13.38 -16.55 -0.68
CA VAL A 226 -13.18 -17.20 0.61
C VAL A 226 -11.87 -17.99 0.60
N LEU A 227 -11.26 -18.17 1.76
CA LEU A 227 -10.05 -18.99 1.91
C LEU A 227 -10.43 -20.48 1.77
N LYS A 228 -9.90 -21.14 0.74
CA LYS A 228 -10.10 -22.56 0.50
C LYS A 228 -9.03 -23.42 1.16
N SER A 229 -7.76 -23.00 1.03
CA SER A 229 -6.64 -23.67 1.67
C SER A 229 -5.47 -22.73 1.88
N TRP A 230 -4.72 -22.98 2.94
CA TRP A 230 -3.53 -22.22 3.30
C TRP A 230 -2.42 -23.14 3.81
N ARG A 231 -1.33 -23.19 3.06
CA ARG A 231 -0.04 -23.74 3.48
C ARG A 231 0.92 -22.58 3.70
N ARG A 232 1.14 -22.24 4.97
CA ARG A 232 1.96 -21.09 5.39
C ARG A 232 3.29 -21.03 4.65
N GLY A 233 3.64 -19.85 4.13
CA GLY A 233 4.89 -19.60 3.42
C GLY A 233 5.06 -20.41 2.12
N SER A 234 3.98 -21.01 1.59
CA SER A 234 4.07 -21.86 0.40
C SER A 234 2.95 -21.57 -0.61
N ARG A 235 1.68 -21.80 -0.22
CA ARG A 235 0.56 -21.66 -1.16
C ARG A 235 -0.73 -21.27 -0.46
N ILE A 236 -1.45 -20.33 -1.06
CA ILE A 236 -2.79 -19.89 -0.65
C ILE A 236 -3.73 -20.10 -1.82
N VAL A 237 -4.90 -20.68 -1.55
CA VAL A 237 -5.96 -20.85 -2.54
C VAL A 237 -7.22 -20.16 -2.02
N LEU A 238 -7.71 -19.23 -2.82
CA LEU A 238 -9.01 -18.59 -2.61
C LEU A 238 -9.98 -19.10 -3.65
N GLU A 239 -11.25 -19.26 -3.29
CA GLU A 239 -12.31 -19.59 -4.25
C GLU A 239 -13.42 -18.55 -4.19
N ARG A 240 -14.18 -18.41 -5.28
CA ARG A 240 -15.33 -17.50 -5.35
C ARG A 240 -16.28 -17.78 -4.20
N SER A 241 -16.63 -16.74 -3.45
CA SER A 241 -17.58 -16.84 -2.35
C SER A 241 -19.00 -17.12 -2.87
N PRO A 242 -19.66 -18.20 -2.42
CA PRO A 242 -21.05 -18.47 -2.78
C PRO A 242 -22.03 -17.46 -2.17
N SER A 243 -21.64 -16.80 -1.08
CA SER A 243 -22.45 -15.80 -0.38
C SER A 243 -22.29 -14.38 -0.95
N TYR A 244 -21.34 -14.19 -1.89
CA TYR A 244 -21.10 -12.87 -2.45
C TYR A 244 -22.25 -12.43 -3.34
N ARG A 245 -22.73 -11.20 -3.11
CA ARG A 245 -23.90 -10.63 -3.80
C ARG A 245 -23.74 -10.43 -5.30
N GLY A 246 -22.49 -10.51 -5.80
CA GLY A 246 -22.16 -10.14 -7.18
C GLY A 246 -22.28 -8.62 -7.38
N MET A 247 -21.22 -8.00 -7.87
CA MET A 247 -21.21 -6.58 -8.23
C MET A 247 -21.03 -6.41 -9.72
N ARG A 248 -21.51 -5.30 -10.26
CA ARG A 248 -21.20 -4.86 -11.63
C ARG A 248 -20.26 -3.67 -11.55
N TYR A 249 -19.43 -3.50 -12.56
CA TYR A 249 -18.62 -2.28 -12.67
C TYR A 249 -19.54 -1.10 -13.02
N GLU A 250 -19.56 -0.09 -12.15
CA GLU A 250 -20.40 1.12 -12.27
C GLU A 250 -19.54 2.40 -12.27
N GLY A 251 -18.22 2.27 -12.41
CA GLY A 251 -17.28 3.38 -12.34
C GLY A 251 -17.24 4.23 -13.61
N THR A 252 -16.49 5.32 -13.52
CA THR A 252 -16.21 6.22 -14.65
C THR A 252 -14.75 6.04 -15.08
N PRO A 253 -14.47 5.41 -16.23
CA PRO A 253 -13.11 5.17 -16.66
C PRO A 253 -12.35 6.50 -16.93
N ALA A 254 -11.05 6.47 -16.71
CA ALA A 254 -10.15 7.54 -17.15
C ALA A 254 -10.22 7.73 -18.67
N ASP A 255 -9.85 8.93 -19.13
CA ASP A 255 -9.79 9.24 -20.56
C ASP A 255 -8.50 8.65 -21.20
N GLU A 256 -8.29 7.35 -21.00
CA GLU A 256 -7.20 6.57 -21.56
C GLU A 256 -7.78 5.41 -22.38
N PRO A 257 -7.19 5.08 -23.56
CA PRO A 257 -7.69 3.99 -24.41
C PRO A 257 -7.87 2.67 -23.67
N VAL A 258 -6.88 2.29 -22.84
CA VAL A 258 -6.91 1.05 -22.05
C VAL A 258 -8.07 1.02 -21.05
N ALA A 259 -8.34 2.16 -20.37
CA ALA A 259 -9.42 2.24 -19.40
C ALA A 259 -10.79 2.10 -20.08
N ARG A 260 -10.99 2.79 -21.23
CA ARG A 260 -12.22 2.70 -22.04
C ARG A 260 -12.46 1.30 -22.58
N GLU A 261 -11.41 0.63 -23.08
CA GLU A 261 -11.47 -0.76 -23.55
C GLU A 261 -11.90 -1.70 -22.42
N ILE A 262 -11.24 -1.63 -21.27
CA ILE A 262 -11.57 -2.47 -20.11
C ILE A 262 -13.01 -2.20 -19.64
N ALA A 263 -13.44 -0.93 -19.56
CA ALA A 263 -14.80 -0.58 -19.17
C ALA A 263 -15.84 -1.19 -20.12
N ALA A 264 -15.62 -1.13 -21.43
CA ALA A 264 -16.50 -1.74 -22.43
C ALA A 264 -16.59 -3.26 -22.26
N LEU A 265 -15.47 -3.91 -21.95
CA LEU A 265 -15.40 -5.35 -21.70
C LEU A 265 -16.03 -5.78 -20.36
N LEU A 266 -16.04 -4.89 -19.36
CA LEU A 266 -16.67 -5.12 -18.05
C LEU A 266 -18.19 -4.82 -18.06
N ALA A 267 -18.66 -4.08 -19.04
CA ALA A 267 -20.07 -3.66 -19.13
C ALA A 267 -21.04 -4.85 -19.02
N GLY A 268 -21.96 -4.78 -18.06
CA GLY A 268 -22.98 -5.82 -17.83
C GLY A 268 -22.49 -7.10 -17.17
N LYS A 269 -21.17 -7.29 -16.97
CA LYS A 269 -20.64 -8.49 -16.31
C LYS A 269 -20.82 -8.42 -14.79
N THR A 270 -21.08 -9.58 -14.20
CA THR A 270 -21.12 -9.76 -12.75
C THR A 270 -19.73 -10.21 -12.25
N LEU A 271 -19.19 -9.48 -11.27
CA LEU A 271 -17.91 -9.76 -10.62
C LEU A 271 -18.08 -10.74 -9.44
N PRO A 272 -17.05 -11.53 -9.13
CA PRO A 272 -15.75 -11.66 -9.79
C PRO A 272 -15.85 -12.45 -11.10
N LEU A 273 -14.91 -12.23 -12.04
CA LEU A 273 -14.89 -12.91 -13.34
C LEU A 273 -14.20 -14.28 -13.31
N ILE A 274 -13.45 -14.57 -12.25
CA ILE A 274 -12.68 -15.79 -12.03
C ILE A 274 -13.29 -16.64 -10.93
N ASP A 275 -12.97 -17.94 -10.91
CA ASP A 275 -13.54 -18.90 -9.97
C ASP A 275 -12.59 -19.23 -8.82
N GLU A 276 -11.28 -19.16 -9.06
CA GLU A 276 -10.24 -19.51 -8.08
C GLU A 276 -9.01 -18.63 -8.26
N ILE A 277 -8.32 -18.35 -7.17
CA ILE A 277 -7.03 -17.68 -7.14
C ILE A 277 -6.04 -18.59 -6.45
N VAL A 278 -4.91 -18.86 -7.09
CA VAL A 278 -3.80 -19.62 -6.53
C VAL A 278 -2.60 -18.69 -6.39
N LEU A 279 -2.11 -18.54 -5.17
CA LEU A 279 -0.95 -17.72 -4.84
C LEU A 279 0.17 -18.65 -4.39
N ASP A 280 1.30 -18.63 -5.10
CA ASP A 280 2.50 -19.37 -4.74
C ASP A 280 3.54 -18.42 -4.15
N VAL A 281 4.06 -18.73 -2.94
CA VAL A 281 5.14 -17.95 -2.34
C VAL A 281 6.45 -18.32 -3.01
N VAL A 282 7.04 -17.37 -3.72
CA VAL A 282 8.30 -17.53 -4.46
C VAL A 282 9.16 -16.30 -4.23
N GLU A 283 10.02 -16.34 -3.24
CA GLU A 283 10.79 -15.18 -2.77
C GLU A 283 11.90 -14.79 -3.74
N GLU A 284 12.50 -15.77 -4.42
CA GLU A 284 13.62 -15.56 -5.32
C GLU A 284 13.19 -15.03 -6.69
N ASP A 285 13.92 -14.03 -7.19
CA ASP A 285 13.62 -13.35 -8.46
C ASP A 285 13.68 -14.28 -9.67
N GLN A 286 14.71 -15.14 -9.74
CA GLN A 286 14.94 -16.00 -10.90
C GLN A 286 13.87 -17.09 -11.06
N PRO A 287 13.46 -17.85 -10.03
CA PRO A 287 12.33 -18.78 -10.13
C PRO A 287 11.03 -18.10 -10.57
N ARG A 288 10.70 -16.92 -10.02
CA ARG A 288 9.51 -16.16 -10.45
C ARG A 288 9.55 -15.79 -11.93
N TRP A 289 10.71 -15.33 -12.40
CA TRP A 289 10.93 -14.98 -13.80
C TRP A 289 10.74 -16.19 -14.72
N LEU A 290 11.36 -17.33 -14.37
CA LEU A 290 11.27 -18.56 -15.18
C LEU A 290 9.85 -19.13 -15.20
N SER A 291 9.16 -19.18 -14.06
CA SER A 291 7.76 -19.62 -14.00
C SER A 291 6.84 -18.72 -14.83
N PHE A 292 7.05 -17.40 -14.82
CA PHE A 292 6.30 -16.52 -15.72
C PHE A 292 6.57 -16.83 -17.21
N LEU A 293 7.82 -17.07 -17.59
CA LEU A 293 8.17 -17.44 -18.99
C LEU A 293 7.55 -18.76 -19.44
N ASN A 294 7.31 -19.70 -18.49
CA ASN A 294 6.61 -20.95 -18.71
C ASN A 294 5.09 -20.79 -18.83
N GLY A 295 4.54 -19.62 -18.45
CA GLY A 295 3.10 -19.36 -18.46
C GLY A 295 2.37 -19.73 -17.17
N ASP A 296 3.10 -20.02 -16.07
CA ASP A 296 2.52 -20.44 -14.81
C ASP A 296 1.74 -19.30 -14.10
N TYR A 297 2.11 -18.04 -14.34
CA TYR A 297 1.51 -16.86 -13.70
C TYR A 297 0.86 -15.94 -14.74
N ALA A 298 -0.29 -15.39 -14.39
CA ALA A 298 -1.09 -14.51 -15.24
C ALA A 298 -0.37 -13.19 -15.56
N TRP A 299 0.33 -12.64 -14.59
CA TRP A 299 1.24 -11.51 -14.76
C TRP A 299 2.41 -11.57 -13.79
N LEU A 300 3.43 -10.80 -14.07
CA LEU A 300 4.62 -10.64 -13.23
C LEU A 300 5.03 -9.17 -13.18
N ALA A 301 5.13 -8.61 -11.98
CA ALA A 301 5.92 -7.41 -11.75
C ALA A 301 7.39 -7.79 -11.92
N VAL A 302 8.03 -7.28 -12.97
CA VAL A 302 9.38 -7.70 -13.37
C VAL A 302 10.39 -7.33 -12.29
N PRO A 303 11.15 -8.30 -11.76
CA PRO A 303 12.22 -8.00 -10.83
C PRO A 303 13.32 -7.14 -11.49
N GLY A 304 13.93 -6.24 -10.73
CA GLY A 304 14.92 -5.29 -11.24
C GLY A 304 16.02 -5.90 -12.14
N PRO A 305 16.65 -7.02 -11.76
CA PRO A 305 17.68 -7.67 -12.57
C PRO A 305 17.23 -8.10 -13.96
N PHE A 306 15.93 -8.36 -14.15
CA PHE A 306 15.36 -8.81 -15.42
C PHE A 306 14.73 -7.66 -16.25
N ALA A 307 14.72 -6.44 -15.74
CA ALA A 307 14.06 -5.30 -16.40
C ALA A 307 14.62 -5.04 -17.81
N SER A 308 15.95 -4.99 -17.95
CA SER A 308 16.60 -4.78 -19.25
C SER A 308 16.45 -5.95 -20.22
N ILE A 309 16.22 -7.16 -19.70
CA ILE A 309 15.95 -8.37 -20.51
C ILE A 309 14.49 -8.37 -20.97
N ALA A 310 13.58 -7.99 -20.08
CA ALA A 310 12.15 -7.95 -20.37
C ALA A 310 11.76 -6.79 -21.31
N ALA A 311 12.36 -5.63 -21.09
CA ALA A 311 12.07 -4.40 -21.81
C ALA A 311 13.35 -3.60 -22.12
N PRO A 312 14.20 -4.07 -23.06
CA PRO A 312 15.36 -3.31 -23.50
C PRO A 312 14.90 -1.97 -24.07
N HIS A 313 15.53 -0.90 -23.62
CA HIS A 313 15.17 0.50 -23.98
C HIS A 313 13.71 0.89 -23.68
N GLY A 314 13.04 0.21 -22.75
CA GLY A 314 11.64 0.46 -22.41
C GLY A 314 10.62 -0.21 -23.31
N GLU A 315 11.05 -0.94 -24.35
CA GLU A 315 10.19 -1.70 -25.26
C GLU A 315 10.17 -3.19 -24.93
N LEU A 316 9.02 -3.82 -25.09
CA LEU A 316 8.87 -5.26 -24.86
C LEU A 316 9.83 -6.06 -25.74
N ALA A 317 10.62 -6.93 -25.14
CA ALA A 317 11.59 -7.77 -25.81
C ALA A 317 10.92 -8.63 -26.92
N PRO A 318 11.58 -8.81 -28.09
CA PRO A 318 10.98 -9.53 -29.24
C PRO A 318 10.53 -10.96 -28.92
N PHE A 319 11.25 -11.69 -28.04
CA PHE A 319 10.87 -13.05 -27.66
C PHE A 319 9.58 -13.10 -26.82
N LEU A 320 9.31 -12.09 -25.98
CA LEU A 320 8.07 -11.95 -25.21
C LEU A 320 6.91 -11.53 -26.13
N ARG A 321 7.19 -10.59 -27.05
CA ARG A 321 6.20 -10.15 -28.06
C ARG A 321 5.71 -11.32 -28.92
N ARG A 322 6.63 -12.21 -29.35
CA ARG A 322 6.25 -13.43 -30.10
C ARG A 322 5.37 -14.40 -29.30
N LYS A 323 5.47 -14.40 -27.98
CA LYS A 323 4.58 -15.17 -27.09
C LYS A 323 3.24 -14.47 -26.82
N GLY A 324 3.00 -13.28 -27.38
CA GLY A 324 1.79 -12.49 -27.16
C GLY A 324 1.73 -11.84 -25.78
N VAL A 325 2.84 -11.81 -25.04
CA VAL A 325 2.94 -11.10 -23.75
C VAL A 325 2.77 -9.60 -23.99
N ARG A 326 2.07 -8.93 -23.09
CA ARG A 326 1.91 -7.47 -23.09
C ARG A 326 2.74 -6.85 -22.00
N LEU A 327 3.24 -5.63 -22.26
CA LEU A 327 3.96 -4.81 -21.32
C LEU A 327 3.05 -3.70 -20.83
N GLN A 328 2.97 -3.52 -19.52
CA GLN A 328 2.37 -2.33 -18.89
C GLN A 328 3.40 -1.66 -17.99
N THR A 329 3.54 -0.36 -18.14
CA THR A 329 4.36 0.47 -17.25
C THR A 329 3.47 1.44 -16.51
N SER A 330 3.72 1.64 -15.22
CA SER A 330 3.00 2.62 -14.42
C SER A 330 3.90 3.19 -13.32
N LEU A 331 3.80 4.49 -13.09
CA LEU A 331 4.39 5.08 -11.90
C LEU A 331 3.72 4.48 -10.65
N ARG A 332 4.49 4.38 -9.58
CA ARG A 332 3.96 3.98 -8.28
C ARG A 332 3.77 5.23 -7.39
N PRO A 333 2.77 5.24 -6.52
CA PRO A 333 2.61 6.29 -5.52
C PRO A 333 3.62 6.08 -4.38
N ASP A 334 4.91 6.09 -4.72
CA ASP A 334 5.98 5.86 -3.75
C ASP A 334 7.18 6.80 -3.98
N MET A 335 8.03 6.87 -2.98
CA MET A 335 9.23 7.67 -2.97
C MET A 335 10.35 6.91 -2.25
N GLY A 336 11.47 6.72 -2.95
CA GLY A 336 12.70 6.20 -2.35
C GLY A 336 13.54 7.34 -1.79
N MET A 337 14.09 7.16 -0.59
CA MET A 337 14.87 8.18 0.10
C MET A 337 16.00 7.59 0.93
N SER A 338 17.00 8.41 1.21
CA SER A 338 17.87 8.29 2.37
C SER A 338 17.63 9.47 3.29
N PHE A 339 17.79 9.30 4.58
CA PHE A 339 17.53 10.33 5.57
C PHE A 339 18.65 10.42 6.61
N PHE A 340 18.75 11.60 7.22
CA PHE A 340 19.71 11.97 8.24
C PHE A 340 18.99 12.02 9.58
N PHE A 341 19.56 11.37 10.61
CA PHE A 341 19.01 11.47 11.96
C PHE A 341 19.29 12.84 12.55
N MET A 342 18.25 13.63 12.78
CA MET A 342 18.37 15.04 13.14
C MET A 342 18.85 15.28 14.56
N GLU A 343 18.85 14.26 15.42
CA GLU A 343 19.45 14.28 16.75
C GLU A 343 20.92 13.82 16.76
N HIS A 344 21.45 13.29 15.63
CA HIS A 344 22.82 12.83 15.57
C HIS A 344 23.81 14.03 15.55
N PRO A 345 24.85 14.06 16.40
CA PRO A 345 25.73 15.22 16.57
C PRO A 345 26.47 15.64 15.30
N LEU A 346 26.78 14.70 14.38
CA LEU A 346 27.50 15.00 13.13
C LEU A 346 26.55 15.55 12.06
N VAL A 347 25.47 14.82 11.71
CA VAL A 347 24.60 15.14 10.56
C VAL A 347 23.31 15.85 10.97
N GLY A 348 22.94 15.81 12.25
CA GLY A 348 21.71 16.40 12.77
C GLY A 348 21.82 17.89 13.08
N GLY A 349 20.73 18.45 13.63
CA GLY A 349 20.64 19.86 13.99
C GLY A 349 20.25 20.79 12.82
N TYR A 350 20.05 22.05 13.16
CA TYR A 350 19.49 23.08 12.26
C TYR A 350 20.42 24.27 12.06
N THR A 351 21.65 24.19 12.57
CA THR A 351 22.67 25.23 12.35
C THR A 351 23.10 25.26 10.88
N PRO A 352 23.50 26.43 10.34
CA PRO A 352 23.84 26.58 8.93
C PRO A 352 24.89 25.58 8.42
N ASP A 353 25.90 25.25 9.24
CA ASP A 353 26.93 24.27 8.93
C ASP A 353 26.36 22.85 8.80
N LYS A 354 25.44 22.43 9.69
CA LYS A 354 24.80 21.11 9.63
C LYS A 354 23.85 20.98 8.42
N VAL A 355 23.11 22.04 8.13
CA VAL A 355 22.27 22.11 6.90
C VAL A 355 23.17 22.04 5.67
N ALA A 356 24.28 22.78 5.62
CA ALA A 356 25.23 22.78 4.51
C ALA A 356 25.84 21.38 4.30
N LEU A 357 26.21 20.67 5.37
CA LEU A 357 26.71 19.30 5.27
C LEU A 357 25.70 18.36 4.63
N ARG A 358 24.43 18.35 5.08
CA ARG A 358 23.39 17.49 4.47
C ARG A 358 23.11 17.86 3.02
N ARG A 359 23.06 19.15 2.68
CA ARG A 359 22.90 19.62 1.29
C ARG A 359 24.08 19.18 0.43
N ALA A 360 25.33 19.30 0.91
CA ALA A 360 26.52 18.86 0.21
C ALA A 360 26.51 17.34 -0.04
N ILE A 361 26.13 16.52 0.97
CA ILE A 361 25.97 15.08 0.80
C ILE A 361 24.89 14.78 -0.25
N GLY A 362 23.76 15.49 -0.21
CA GLY A 362 22.69 15.36 -1.19
C GLY A 362 23.13 15.70 -2.62
N LEU A 363 23.86 16.81 -2.81
CA LEU A 363 24.39 17.25 -4.11
C LEU A 363 25.49 16.33 -4.67
N ALA A 364 26.27 15.71 -3.79
CA ALA A 364 27.32 14.76 -4.18
C ALA A 364 26.78 13.40 -4.63
N PHE A 365 25.57 13.01 -4.24
CA PHE A 365 25.00 11.71 -4.58
C PHE A 365 24.37 11.70 -5.98
N ASP A 366 24.88 10.84 -6.88
CA ASP A 366 24.37 10.68 -8.25
C ASP A 366 23.04 9.89 -8.26
N GLY A 367 21.92 10.64 -8.14
CA GLY A 367 20.58 10.06 -8.20
C GLY A 367 20.24 9.41 -9.53
N ASN A 368 20.78 9.92 -10.65
CA ASN A 368 20.58 9.31 -11.96
C ASN A 368 21.33 7.98 -12.10
N ALA A 369 22.54 7.89 -11.56
CA ALA A 369 23.27 6.62 -11.51
C ALA A 369 22.55 5.61 -10.59
N TYR A 370 21.95 6.06 -9.48
CA TYR A 370 21.13 5.22 -8.62
C TYR A 370 19.93 4.63 -9.41
N ILE A 371 19.19 5.46 -10.14
CA ILE A 371 18.07 5.02 -10.97
C ILE A 371 18.57 3.98 -12.00
N ARG A 372 19.65 4.26 -12.70
CA ARG A 372 20.17 3.35 -13.73
C ARG A 372 20.72 2.04 -13.16
N ARG A 373 21.55 2.11 -12.11
CA ARG A 373 22.33 0.95 -11.62
C ARG A 373 21.61 0.14 -10.56
N VAL A 374 20.90 0.82 -9.64
CA VAL A 374 20.24 0.18 -8.49
C VAL A 374 18.80 -0.18 -8.83
N LEU A 375 18.10 0.68 -9.59
CA LEU A 375 16.70 0.47 -9.96
C LEU A 375 16.50 -0.04 -11.40
N GLY A 376 17.57 -0.30 -12.16
CA GLY A 376 17.48 -0.82 -13.53
C GLY A 376 16.77 0.14 -14.52
N GLY A 377 16.78 1.45 -14.25
CA GLY A 377 16.07 2.47 -15.04
C GLY A 377 14.58 2.61 -14.68
N LEU A 378 14.08 1.83 -13.71
CA LEU A 378 12.66 1.79 -13.34
C LEU A 378 12.30 2.83 -12.26
N ALA A 379 12.62 4.08 -12.52
CA ALA A 379 12.16 5.22 -11.71
C ALA A 379 12.31 6.53 -12.49
N ILE A 380 11.56 7.54 -12.08
CA ILE A 380 11.81 8.96 -12.42
C ILE A 380 12.44 9.67 -11.22
N PRO A 381 13.29 10.69 -11.42
CA PRO A 381 13.86 11.45 -10.32
C PRO A 381 12.78 12.12 -9.46
N ALA A 382 12.86 11.94 -8.14
CA ALA A 382 11.97 12.62 -7.20
C ALA A 382 12.51 14.00 -6.87
N GLN A 383 11.61 14.99 -6.83
CA GLN A 383 11.93 16.40 -6.53
C GLN A 383 11.54 16.79 -5.10
N SER A 384 10.74 15.99 -4.44
CA SER A 384 10.29 16.18 -3.07
C SER A 384 9.86 14.84 -2.47
N THR A 385 9.45 14.85 -1.22
CA THR A 385 8.90 13.66 -0.54
C THR A 385 7.54 13.23 -1.09
N ILE A 386 6.74 14.14 -1.68
CA ILE A 386 5.37 13.83 -2.16
C ILE A 386 5.42 13.06 -3.48
N ALA A 387 4.71 11.93 -3.52
CA ALA A 387 4.73 10.97 -4.62
C ALA A 387 3.62 11.22 -5.67
N PRO A 388 3.79 10.70 -6.90
CA PRO A 388 2.76 10.74 -7.96
C PRO A 388 1.41 10.18 -7.48
N PHE A 389 0.33 10.62 -8.13
CA PHE A 389 -1.07 10.28 -7.85
C PHE A 389 -1.61 10.76 -6.50
N THR A 390 -0.84 11.53 -5.73
CA THR A 390 -1.28 12.09 -4.45
C THR A 390 -1.41 13.61 -4.53
N SER A 391 -2.28 14.18 -3.70
CA SER A 391 -2.45 15.62 -3.57
C SER A 391 -1.12 16.31 -3.25
N GLY A 392 -0.90 17.50 -3.78
CA GLY A 392 0.35 18.25 -3.61
C GLY A 392 1.53 17.74 -4.47
N TYR A 393 1.37 16.65 -5.25
CA TYR A 393 2.35 16.26 -6.26
C TYR A 393 2.26 17.22 -7.46
N ASP A 394 3.40 17.77 -7.86
CA ASP A 394 3.52 18.66 -9.00
C ASP A 394 4.67 18.16 -9.90
N PRO A 395 4.38 17.62 -11.09
CA PRO A 395 5.41 17.09 -11.98
C PRO A 395 6.35 18.19 -12.53
N ALA A 396 5.93 19.46 -12.46
CA ALA A 396 6.75 20.61 -12.87
C ALA A 396 7.65 21.13 -11.74
N TYR A 397 7.41 20.71 -10.49
CA TYR A 397 8.22 21.12 -9.34
C TYR A 397 9.66 20.65 -9.49
N LYS A 398 10.62 21.58 -9.30
CA LYS A 398 12.06 21.32 -9.33
C LYS A 398 12.69 21.74 -8.01
N SER A 399 13.64 20.95 -7.52
CA SER A 399 14.33 21.24 -6.29
C SER A 399 15.74 20.68 -6.27
N GLU A 400 16.56 21.18 -5.36
CA GLU A 400 17.92 20.71 -5.10
C GLU A 400 17.96 19.22 -4.65
N MET A 401 16.86 18.66 -4.14
CA MET A 401 16.81 17.26 -3.73
C MET A 401 17.13 16.29 -4.87
N SER A 402 16.90 16.67 -6.13
CA SER A 402 17.22 15.86 -7.31
C SER A 402 18.55 16.23 -8.00
N ASP A 403 19.18 17.32 -7.57
CA ASP A 403 20.41 17.78 -8.21
C ASP A 403 21.59 16.84 -7.90
N PHE A 404 22.48 16.74 -8.90
CA PHE A 404 23.80 16.12 -8.77
C PHE A 404 24.83 17.14 -9.22
N ASP A 405 25.55 17.73 -8.26
CA ASP A 405 26.55 18.76 -8.49
C ASP A 405 27.68 18.67 -7.46
N PRO A 406 28.66 17.77 -7.70
CA PRO A 406 29.80 17.62 -6.80
C PRO A 406 30.66 18.88 -6.65
N ALA A 407 30.71 19.76 -7.66
CA ALA A 407 31.47 21.01 -7.57
C ALA A 407 30.82 21.96 -6.57
N ARG A 408 29.51 22.13 -6.64
CA ARG A 408 28.73 22.92 -5.68
C ARG A 408 28.77 22.30 -4.29
N ALA A 409 28.76 20.96 -4.19
CA ALA A 409 28.92 20.25 -2.91
C ALA A 409 30.25 20.60 -2.23
N LYS A 410 31.38 20.54 -2.98
CA LYS A 410 32.69 20.94 -2.47
C LYS A 410 32.73 22.40 -2.02
N ALA A 411 32.25 23.32 -2.86
CA ALA A 411 32.20 24.74 -2.51
C ALA A 411 31.38 25.01 -1.24
N LEU A 412 30.28 24.27 -1.05
CA LEU A 412 29.45 24.40 0.15
C LEU A 412 30.16 23.85 1.39
N LEU A 413 30.88 22.72 1.27
CA LEU A 413 31.71 22.19 2.36
C LEU A 413 32.82 23.16 2.73
N ASP A 414 33.56 23.70 1.76
CA ASP A 414 34.63 24.67 1.98
C ASP A 414 34.13 25.93 2.70
N LEU A 415 32.99 26.47 2.26
CA LEU A 415 32.37 27.68 2.82
C LEU A 415 32.05 27.54 4.32
N TYR A 416 31.67 26.32 4.75
CA TYR A 416 31.30 26.05 6.14
C TYR A 416 32.40 25.35 6.95
N GLY A 417 33.65 25.34 6.43
CA GLY A 417 34.83 24.91 7.15
C GLY A 417 35.03 23.40 7.23
N TYR A 418 34.33 22.62 6.44
CA TYR A 418 34.60 21.19 6.22
C TYR A 418 35.74 21.06 5.21
N VAL A 419 36.98 21.10 5.66
CA VAL A 419 38.16 21.10 4.81
C VAL A 419 39.16 20.00 5.26
N ASP A 420 39.97 19.49 4.35
CA ASP A 420 41.06 18.60 4.64
C ASP A 420 42.22 19.42 5.27
N ARG A 421 42.46 19.25 6.56
CA ARG A 421 43.43 20.04 7.32
C ARG A 421 44.79 19.36 7.46
N ASP A 422 44.78 18.03 7.48
CA ASP A 422 46.00 17.23 7.68
C ASP A 422 46.60 16.65 6.38
N GLY A 423 45.85 16.81 5.26
CA GLY A 423 46.30 16.44 3.94
C GLY A 423 46.15 14.95 3.64
N ASP A 424 45.32 14.22 4.39
CA ASP A 424 45.09 12.79 4.16
C ASP A 424 44.05 12.49 3.05
N GLY A 425 43.46 13.54 2.48
CA GLY A 425 42.47 13.48 1.41
C GLY A 425 41.00 13.44 1.89
N TRP A 426 40.78 13.45 3.20
CA TRP A 426 39.45 13.47 3.81
C TRP A 426 39.21 14.80 4.52
N ARG A 427 37.96 15.22 4.54
CA ARG A 427 37.55 16.48 5.20
C ARG A 427 37.24 16.22 6.67
N GLU A 428 37.66 17.15 7.53
CA GLU A 428 37.28 17.22 8.93
C GLU A 428 36.04 18.10 9.13
N GLN A 429 35.49 18.03 10.33
CA GLN A 429 34.49 18.95 10.84
C GLN A 429 35.10 20.35 11.06
N PRO A 430 34.29 21.42 11.14
CA PRO A 430 34.80 22.77 11.36
C PRO A 430 35.66 22.94 12.62
N ASP A 431 35.46 22.10 13.63
CA ASP A 431 36.25 22.04 14.86
C ASP A 431 37.52 21.17 14.76
N GLY A 432 37.81 20.61 13.59
CA GLY A 432 38.97 19.74 13.34
C GLY A 432 38.77 18.27 13.74
N GLN A 433 37.59 17.88 14.21
CA GLN A 433 37.31 16.48 14.50
C GLN A 433 37.13 15.65 13.21
N PRO A 434 37.44 14.35 13.20
CA PRO A 434 37.22 13.49 12.05
C PRO A 434 35.76 13.51 11.57
N LEU A 435 35.56 13.54 10.25
CA LEU A 435 34.25 13.47 9.63
C LEU A 435 34.09 12.11 8.95
N VAL A 436 33.40 11.18 9.62
CA VAL A 436 33.11 9.85 9.08
C VAL A 436 31.61 9.65 9.06
N LEU A 437 31.04 9.56 7.85
CA LEU A 437 29.62 9.26 7.65
C LEU A 437 29.37 7.76 7.86
N LYS A 438 28.27 7.40 8.52
CA LYS A 438 27.84 6.02 8.71
C LYS A 438 26.48 5.80 8.07
N LEU A 439 26.42 4.94 7.06
CA LEU A 439 25.19 4.56 6.39
C LEU A 439 24.78 3.14 6.79
N ALA A 440 23.65 3.01 7.44
CA ALA A 440 23.04 1.73 7.73
C ALA A 440 22.51 1.07 6.44
N THR A 441 22.73 -0.24 6.28
CA THR A 441 22.45 -0.96 5.04
C THR A 441 22.21 -2.45 5.29
N GLN A 442 21.75 -3.17 4.25
CA GLN A 442 21.54 -4.62 4.28
C GLN A 442 22.63 -5.35 3.47
N SER A 443 22.67 -6.69 3.58
CA SER A 443 23.70 -7.52 2.94
C SER A 443 23.34 -7.99 1.52
N ASP A 444 22.15 -7.67 1.00
CA ASP A 444 21.70 -8.10 -0.31
C ASP A 444 22.45 -7.41 -1.47
N GLN A 445 22.32 -7.97 -2.69
CA GLN A 445 23.03 -7.48 -3.87
C GLN A 445 22.66 -6.03 -4.24
N ARG A 446 21.40 -5.65 -4.08
CA ARG A 446 20.94 -4.29 -4.37
C ARG A 446 21.55 -3.28 -3.40
N SER A 447 21.61 -3.64 -2.12
CA SER A 447 22.27 -2.84 -1.08
C SER A 447 23.76 -2.69 -1.35
N ARG A 448 24.46 -3.76 -1.76
CA ARG A 448 25.89 -3.67 -2.15
C ARG A 448 26.12 -2.70 -3.30
N THR A 449 25.32 -2.78 -4.37
CA THR A 449 25.41 -1.85 -5.52
C THR A 449 25.14 -0.40 -5.10
N ASN A 450 24.19 -0.19 -4.19
CA ASN A 450 23.90 1.13 -3.63
C ASN A 450 25.06 1.66 -2.78
N ASN A 451 25.68 0.81 -1.96
CA ASN A 451 26.82 1.17 -1.12
C ASN A 451 28.04 1.59 -1.95
N GLU A 452 28.32 0.89 -3.05
CA GLU A 452 29.38 1.28 -4.00
C GLU A 452 29.13 2.66 -4.60
N LEU A 453 27.88 2.98 -4.93
CA LEU A 453 27.51 4.28 -5.44
C LEU A 453 27.66 5.38 -4.39
N TRP A 454 27.20 5.13 -3.15
CA TRP A 454 27.39 6.05 -2.03
C TRP A 454 28.88 6.30 -1.76
N LYS A 455 29.68 5.24 -1.68
CA LYS A 455 31.12 5.39 -1.47
C LYS A 455 31.75 6.25 -2.54
N ARG A 456 31.53 5.92 -3.81
CA ARG A 456 32.06 6.68 -4.95
C ARG A 456 31.64 8.15 -4.92
N SER A 457 30.40 8.43 -4.55
CA SER A 457 29.85 9.78 -4.48
C SER A 457 30.49 10.60 -3.36
N MET A 458 30.69 10.00 -2.20
CA MET A 458 31.32 10.66 -1.05
C MET A 458 32.83 10.85 -1.24
N ASP A 459 33.53 9.82 -1.75
CA ASP A 459 34.96 9.91 -2.07
C ASP A 459 35.24 11.08 -3.03
N ALA A 460 34.36 11.31 -4.03
CA ALA A 460 34.51 12.38 -5.02
C ALA A 460 34.52 13.80 -4.42
N VAL A 461 33.97 13.96 -3.21
CA VAL A 461 33.93 15.27 -2.51
C VAL A 461 34.77 15.27 -1.22
N GLY A 462 35.59 14.23 -0.99
CA GLY A 462 36.46 14.12 0.19
C GLY A 462 35.74 13.80 1.48
N LEU A 463 34.57 13.15 1.41
CA LEU A 463 33.82 12.68 2.58
C LEU A 463 34.02 11.19 2.79
N LYS A 464 34.54 10.80 3.94
CA LYS A 464 34.69 9.38 4.32
C LYS A 464 33.34 8.80 4.69
N ILE A 465 33.00 7.59 4.16
CA ILE A 465 31.76 6.88 4.48
C ILE A 465 32.03 5.43 4.84
N GLU A 466 31.36 4.94 5.87
CA GLU A 466 31.37 3.56 6.35
C GLU A 466 29.97 2.98 6.33
N PHE A 467 29.85 1.64 6.21
CA PHE A 467 28.58 0.95 6.09
C PHE A 467 28.33 0.06 7.30
N GLU A 468 27.20 0.27 7.97
CA GLU A 468 26.73 -0.56 9.09
C GLU A 468 25.72 -1.59 8.56
N VAL A 469 26.18 -2.84 8.36
CA VAL A 469 25.36 -3.90 7.78
C VAL A 469 24.58 -4.61 8.89
N ALA A 470 23.23 -4.64 8.76
CA ALA A 470 22.34 -5.39 9.66
C ALA A 470 21.07 -5.85 8.91
N THR A 471 20.25 -6.65 9.57
CA THR A 471 18.96 -7.10 9.03
C THR A 471 17.93 -5.98 9.05
N TRP A 472 16.93 -6.05 8.17
CA TRP A 472 15.84 -5.06 8.13
C TRP A 472 15.16 -4.84 9.50
N PRO A 473 14.72 -5.90 10.25
CA PRO A 473 14.10 -5.69 11.56
C PRO A 473 15.00 -4.99 12.57
N GLU A 474 16.30 -5.29 12.54
CA GLU A 474 17.27 -4.64 13.41
C GLU A 474 17.47 -3.16 13.06
N LEU A 475 17.61 -2.85 11.76
CA LEU A 475 17.74 -1.47 11.28
C LEU A 475 16.48 -0.66 11.62
N LEU A 476 15.29 -1.23 11.44
CA LEU A 476 14.04 -0.57 11.81
C LEU A 476 13.95 -0.29 13.31
N LYS A 477 14.36 -1.26 14.16
CA LYS A 477 14.43 -1.07 15.62
C LYS A 477 15.42 0.05 15.98
N ARG A 478 16.61 0.05 15.39
CA ARG A 478 17.64 1.09 15.63
C ARG A 478 17.21 2.47 15.12
N SER A 479 16.51 2.51 13.98
CA SER A 479 15.92 3.74 13.42
C SER A 479 14.92 4.36 14.40
N ARG A 480 13.96 3.59 14.85
CA ARG A 480 12.97 4.06 15.83
C ARG A 480 13.57 4.44 17.18
N ALA A 481 14.66 3.80 17.57
CA ALA A 481 15.43 4.18 18.75
C ALA A 481 16.29 5.44 18.55
N GLY A 482 16.43 5.97 17.31
CA GLY A 482 17.25 7.15 17.00
C GLY A 482 18.76 6.92 17.10
N THR A 483 19.23 5.68 16.91
CA THR A 483 20.65 5.31 17.11
C THR A 483 21.45 5.16 15.81
N LEU A 484 20.84 5.49 14.67
CA LEU A 484 21.52 5.51 13.37
C LEU A 484 21.97 6.93 13.01
N MET A 485 22.98 7.05 12.14
CA MET A 485 23.38 8.36 11.57
C MET A 485 22.63 8.62 10.26
N MET A 486 22.63 7.66 9.34
CA MET A 486 21.95 7.71 8.06
C MET A 486 21.35 6.34 7.74
N TRP A 487 20.18 6.34 7.12
CA TRP A 487 19.55 5.13 6.59
C TRP A 487 18.59 5.52 5.46
N GLY A 488 18.03 4.53 4.75
CA GLY A 488 17.07 4.81 3.70
C GLY A 488 16.21 3.62 3.31
N TYR A 489 14.99 3.93 2.84
CA TYR A 489 14.03 2.98 2.31
C TYR A 489 13.03 3.69 1.40
N ALA A 490 12.03 2.98 0.92
CA ALA A 490 10.94 3.57 0.14
C ALA A 490 9.66 3.63 0.98
N TRP A 491 8.94 4.74 0.82
CA TRP A 491 7.64 4.99 1.43
C TRP A 491 6.56 5.00 0.35
N SER A 492 5.45 4.28 0.55
CA SER A 492 4.39 4.11 -0.45
C SER A 492 3.06 4.58 0.11
N ALA A 493 2.32 5.38 -0.65
CA ALA A 493 1.00 5.84 -0.24
C ALA A 493 -0.05 4.73 -0.36
N ALA A 494 -0.94 4.66 0.63
CA ALA A 494 -2.12 3.80 0.60
C ALA A 494 -3.38 4.53 0.09
N SER A 495 -3.30 5.85 -0.07
CA SER A 495 -4.40 6.71 -0.52
C SER A 495 -3.88 7.87 -1.37
N PRO A 496 -4.75 8.59 -2.10
CA PRO A 496 -4.35 9.75 -2.92
C PRO A 496 -4.04 11.00 -2.09
N ASP A 497 -3.62 10.86 -0.84
CA ASP A 497 -3.25 11.96 0.05
C ASP A 497 -1.73 12.13 0.16
N GLY A 498 -1.20 13.23 -0.37
CA GLY A 498 0.21 13.56 -0.24
C GLY A 498 0.63 14.06 1.14
N GLY A 499 -0.31 14.43 2.00
CA GLY A 499 -0.06 14.73 3.42
C GLY A 499 0.60 13.56 4.16
N PHE A 500 0.34 12.33 3.71
CA PHE A 500 1.01 11.12 4.16
C PHE A 500 2.55 11.20 4.06
N PHE A 501 3.07 11.81 3.00
CA PHE A 501 4.51 11.99 2.80
C PHE A 501 5.10 13.19 3.56
N LEU A 502 4.26 14.04 4.11
CA LEU A 502 4.69 15.10 5.03
C LEU A 502 4.71 14.60 6.49
N ALA A 503 3.89 13.59 6.81
CA ALA A 503 3.84 12.96 8.14
C ALA A 503 5.19 12.37 8.58
N ILE A 504 6.04 11.95 7.63
CA ILE A 504 7.39 11.42 7.90
C ILE A 504 8.38 12.46 8.43
N ALA A 505 8.01 13.73 8.44
CA ALA A 505 8.79 14.84 9.00
C ALA A 505 8.04 15.60 10.12
N TYR A 506 6.83 15.18 10.48
CA TYR A 506 6.07 15.80 11.55
C TYR A 506 6.66 15.44 12.91
N GLY A 507 7.08 16.46 13.69
CA GLY A 507 7.81 16.27 14.94
C GLY A 507 7.15 15.31 15.93
N PRO A 508 5.84 15.43 16.21
CA PRO A 508 5.13 14.50 17.08
C PRO A 508 5.13 13.02 16.64
N ASN A 509 5.41 12.72 15.37
CA ASN A 509 5.52 11.34 14.87
C ASN A 509 6.93 10.75 15.06
N ALA A 510 7.80 11.37 15.84
CA ALA A 510 9.13 10.84 16.15
C ALA A 510 9.05 9.42 16.74
N SER A 511 9.97 8.54 16.32
CA SER A 511 9.99 7.11 16.68
C SER A 511 8.86 6.25 16.09
N GLU A 512 8.02 6.83 15.24
CA GLU A 512 6.96 6.14 14.51
C GLU A 512 7.15 6.30 12.98
N ALA A 513 6.45 7.25 12.36
CA ALA A 513 6.60 7.55 10.93
C ALA A 513 7.77 8.51 10.65
N ASN A 514 8.12 9.35 11.60
CA ASN A 514 9.23 10.30 11.51
C ASN A 514 10.52 9.67 12.07
N ASP A 515 11.06 8.73 11.34
CA ASP A 515 12.32 8.07 11.66
C ASP A 515 13.53 9.03 11.77
N PRO A 516 13.70 10.05 10.88
CA PRO A 516 14.79 11.03 11.02
C PRO A 516 14.70 11.91 12.26
N ARG A 517 13.58 11.89 12.98
CA ARG A 517 13.30 12.77 14.15
C ARG A 517 13.44 14.26 13.81
N PHE A 518 12.99 14.62 12.62
CA PHE A 518 12.91 16.01 12.22
C PHE A 518 11.87 16.73 13.10
N ALA A 519 12.26 17.82 13.74
CA ALA A 519 11.41 18.57 14.65
C ALA A 519 11.63 20.08 14.43
N LEU A 520 10.83 20.66 13.55
CA LEU A 520 10.86 22.09 13.25
C LEU A 520 9.46 22.68 13.45
N PRO A 521 9.22 23.51 14.48
CA PRO A 521 7.88 24.02 14.80
C PRO A 521 7.20 24.76 13.63
N ALA A 522 7.98 25.38 12.74
CA ALA A 522 7.44 26.02 11.54
C ALA A 522 6.86 25.02 10.56
N PHE A 523 7.52 23.88 10.38
CA PHE A 523 7.02 22.77 9.53
C PHE A 523 5.81 22.09 10.18
N ASP A 524 5.86 21.87 11.49
CA ASP A 524 4.76 21.20 12.21
C ASP A 524 3.45 22.00 12.06
N ARG A 525 3.50 23.33 12.15
CA ARG A 525 2.33 24.18 11.89
C ARG A 525 1.81 24.09 10.45
N LEU A 526 2.69 23.95 9.45
CA LEU A 526 2.28 23.74 8.06
C LEU A 526 1.62 22.37 7.86
N TYR A 527 2.18 21.34 8.50
CA TYR A 527 1.60 19.99 8.47
C TYR A 527 0.20 19.96 9.11
N GLU A 528 0.05 20.53 10.29
CA GLU A 528 -1.26 20.60 10.98
C GLU A 528 -2.29 21.41 10.18
N ARG A 529 -1.86 22.55 9.60
CA ARG A 529 -2.74 23.36 8.77
C ARG A 529 -3.21 22.60 7.53
N GLN A 530 -2.31 21.96 6.76
CA GLN A 530 -2.71 21.20 5.59
C GLN A 530 -3.61 20.01 5.94
N LEU A 531 -3.44 19.41 7.12
CA LEU A 531 -4.26 18.29 7.59
C LEU A 531 -5.71 18.71 7.81
N ALA A 532 -5.96 19.90 8.33
CA ALA A 532 -7.29 20.44 8.60
C ALA A 532 -8.02 20.99 7.35
N LEU A 533 -7.28 21.45 6.33
CA LEU A 533 -7.86 22.04 5.12
C LEU A 533 -8.51 20.98 4.22
N PRO A 534 -9.63 21.31 3.56
CA PRO A 534 -10.15 20.51 2.45
C PRO A 534 -9.18 20.53 1.26
N ASP A 535 -9.32 19.57 0.34
CA ASP A 535 -8.53 19.58 -0.89
C ASP A 535 -8.86 20.81 -1.73
N GLY A 536 -7.83 21.43 -2.30
CA GLY A 536 -7.94 22.65 -3.12
C GLY A 536 -6.68 23.51 -3.09
N PRO A 537 -6.71 24.65 -3.77
CA PRO A 537 -5.52 25.50 -3.97
C PRO A 537 -4.87 25.99 -2.68
N GLU A 538 -5.66 26.26 -1.63
CA GLU A 538 -5.10 26.70 -0.34
C GLU A 538 -4.29 25.60 0.32
N ARG A 539 -4.80 24.36 0.35
CA ARG A 539 -4.07 23.21 0.88
C ARG A 539 -2.80 22.96 0.07
N GLU A 540 -2.87 23.00 -1.25
CA GLU A 540 -1.72 22.80 -2.13
C GLU A 540 -0.63 23.85 -1.89
N ALA A 541 -1.00 25.11 -1.66
CA ALA A 541 -0.06 26.16 -1.31
C ALA A 541 0.65 25.90 0.02
N VAL A 542 -0.07 25.43 1.05
CA VAL A 542 0.52 25.04 2.34
C VAL A 542 1.43 23.82 2.18
N MET A 543 1.03 22.81 1.42
CA MET A 543 1.86 21.64 1.14
C MET A 543 3.13 22.00 0.36
N ARG A 544 3.06 23.00 -0.55
CA ARG A 544 4.24 23.53 -1.24
C ARG A 544 5.22 24.16 -0.26
N GLN A 545 4.75 24.99 0.66
CA GLN A 545 5.59 25.60 1.71
C GLN A 545 6.26 24.54 2.60
N ALA A 546 5.51 23.47 2.94
CA ALA A 546 6.07 22.37 3.69
C ALA A 546 7.17 21.63 2.91
N LYS A 547 6.97 21.35 1.59
CA LYS A 547 8.00 20.77 0.72
C LYS A 547 9.25 21.66 0.66
N ASP A 548 9.07 22.97 0.45
CA ASP A 548 10.18 23.93 0.35
C ASP A 548 10.98 23.98 1.65
N THR A 549 10.32 23.85 2.79
CA THR A 549 10.97 23.74 4.11
C THR A 549 11.84 22.46 4.19
N LEU A 550 11.34 21.31 3.74
CA LEU A 550 12.12 20.07 3.72
C LEU A 550 13.30 20.16 2.76
N VAL A 551 13.15 20.78 1.60
CA VAL A 551 14.25 21.02 0.67
C VAL A 551 15.31 21.89 1.32
N ALA A 552 14.94 22.99 1.98
CA ALA A 552 15.87 23.91 2.61
C ALA A 552 16.67 23.28 3.77
N GLN A 553 16.03 22.44 4.58
CA GLN A 553 16.65 21.78 5.75
C GLN A 553 17.35 20.45 5.39
N MET A 554 17.01 19.85 4.26
CA MET A 554 17.55 18.59 3.76
C MET A 554 17.62 17.45 4.79
N PRO A 555 16.53 17.12 5.52
CA PRO A 555 16.53 15.93 6.37
C PRO A 555 16.46 14.64 5.56
N PHE A 556 16.10 14.74 4.28
CA PHE A 556 16.00 13.64 3.32
C PHE A 556 16.80 13.95 2.05
N LYS A 557 17.47 12.93 1.49
CA LYS A 557 17.83 12.88 0.07
C LYS A 557 16.84 11.95 -0.62
N VAL A 558 15.95 12.52 -1.44
CA VAL A 558 15.02 11.72 -2.24
C VAL A 558 15.74 11.17 -3.48
N HIS A 559 15.39 9.95 -3.87
CA HIS A 559 16.05 9.26 -4.98
C HIS A 559 15.16 9.21 -6.22
N GLY A 560 13.95 8.67 -6.07
CA GLY A 560 13.07 8.50 -7.22
C GLY A 560 11.71 7.94 -6.88
N HIS A 561 10.77 8.15 -7.80
CA HIS A 561 9.46 7.50 -7.83
C HIS A 561 9.57 6.29 -8.75
N ARG A 562 9.32 5.09 -8.21
CA ARG A 562 9.52 3.83 -8.94
C ARG A 562 8.46 3.63 -10.03
N ILE A 563 8.87 2.98 -11.10
CA ILE A 563 8.01 2.51 -12.18
C ILE A 563 7.78 1.01 -11.97
N ALA A 564 6.53 0.59 -11.94
CA ALA A 564 6.17 -0.81 -12.07
C ALA A 564 6.26 -1.20 -13.55
N LEU A 565 6.94 -2.29 -13.82
CA LEU A 565 7.04 -2.93 -15.12
C LEU A 565 6.31 -4.26 -15.03
N ASP A 566 5.10 -4.35 -15.60
CA ASP A 566 4.27 -5.54 -15.52
C ASP A 566 4.24 -6.24 -16.87
N LEU A 567 4.61 -7.52 -16.89
CA LEU A 567 4.38 -8.42 -18.01
C LEU A 567 3.09 -9.19 -17.81
N VAL A 568 2.21 -9.18 -18.79
CA VAL A 568 0.88 -9.79 -18.72
C VAL A 568 0.73 -10.85 -19.79
N GLN A 569 0.36 -12.07 -19.41
CA GLN A 569 0.14 -13.18 -20.34
C GLN A 569 -1.04 -12.90 -21.30
N PRO A 570 -1.04 -13.44 -22.54
CA PRO A 570 -2.08 -13.16 -23.53
C PRO A 570 -3.48 -13.60 -23.09
N GLY A 571 -3.58 -14.67 -22.28
CA GLY A 571 -4.86 -15.15 -21.71
C GLY A 571 -5.44 -14.29 -20.59
N THR A 572 -4.70 -13.30 -20.08
CA THR A 572 -5.13 -12.42 -18.98
C THR A 572 -5.74 -11.16 -19.55
N LYS A 573 -7.00 -10.90 -19.24
CA LYS A 573 -7.76 -9.74 -19.69
C LYS A 573 -8.07 -8.80 -18.52
N HIS A 574 -8.37 -7.54 -18.82
CA HIS A 574 -8.82 -6.50 -17.90
C HIS A 574 -7.80 -6.12 -16.79
N TYR A 575 -6.57 -6.65 -16.85
CA TYR A 575 -5.53 -6.21 -15.90
C TYR A 575 -5.06 -4.79 -16.24
N TRP A 576 -5.15 -3.92 -15.25
CA TRP A 576 -4.56 -2.59 -15.26
C TRP A 576 -4.21 -2.18 -13.83
N ARG A 577 -2.93 -1.93 -13.58
CA ARG A 577 -2.46 -1.62 -12.21
C ARG A 577 -3.14 -0.37 -11.68
N HIS A 578 -3.79 -0.49 -10.50
CA HIS A 578 -4.33 0.66 -9.79
C HIS A 578 -3.32 1.16 -8.73
N PRO A 579 -3.14 2.50 -8.56
CA PRO A 579 -2.19 3.04 -7.58
C PRO A 579 -2.48 2.63 -6.14
N PHE A 580 -3.75 2.57 -5.73
CA PHE A 580 -4.16 2.38 -4.35
C PHE A 580 -5.05 1.15 -4.10
N MET A 581 -5.80 0.70 -5.11
CA MET A 581 -6.73 -0.41 -4.97
C MET A 581 -6.01 -1.74 -4.81
N ARG A 582 -6.37 -2.52 -3.79
CA ARG A 582 -5.79 -3.84 -3.51
C ARG A 582 -6.60 -4.99 -4.09
N ASP A 583 -7.91 -4.84 -4.23
CA ASP A 583 -8.87 -5.90 -4.61
C ASP A 583 -9.14 -5.98 -6.11
N ILE A 584 -8.11 -5.77 -6.94
CA ILE A 584 -8.23 -5.72 -8.41
C ILE A 584 -8.54 -7.08 -9.05
N TRP A 585 -8.26 -8.21 -8.38
CA TRP A 585 -8.37 -9.54 -8.99
C TRP A 585 -9.80 -9.89 -9.41
N ARG A 586 -10.80 -9.35 -8.73
CA ARG A 586 -12.22 -9.55 -9.09
C ARG A 586 -12.58 -9.03 -10.50
N PHE A 587 -11.81 -8.06 -11.04
CA PHE A 587 -12.01 -7.49 -12.38
C PHE A 587 -11.25 -8.22 -13.48
N VAL A 588 -10.24 -9.01 -13.09
CA VAL A 588 -9.39 -9.74 -14.05
C VAL A 588 -10.13 -10.95 -14.59
N ASP A 589 -10.00 -11.21 -15.89
CA ASP A 589 -10.50 -12.41 -16.54
C ASP A 589 -9.33 -13.22 -17.09
N VAL A 590 -9.41 -14.53 -17.00
CA VAL A 590 -8.42 -15.47 -17.54
C VAL A 590 -9.10 -16.52 -18.38
N ALA A 591 -8.34 -17.14 -19.30
CA ALA A 591 -8.85 -18.29 -20.05
C ALA A 591 -9.26 -19.41 -19.09
N ALA A 592 -10.33 -20.10 -19.40
CA ALA A 592 -10.73 -21.31 -18.70
C ALA A 592 -9.72 -22.42 -19.00
N SER A 593 -9.31 -23.16 -17.96
CA SER A 593 -8.40 -24.31 -18.04
C SER A 593 -9.17 -25.63 -18.08
#